data_5c0602372b8b4f37391f38bfef6a868f
#
_entry.id   5c0602372b8b4f37391f38bfef6a868f
#
_cell.length_a   1.000
_cell.length_b   1.000
_cell.length_c   1.000
_cell.angle_alpha   90.00
_cell.angle_beta   90.00
_cell.angle_gamma   90.00
#
_symmetry.space_group_name_H-M   'P 1'
#
loop_
_entity.id
_entity.type
_entity.pdbx_description
1 polymer ?
#
loop_
_entity_poly.entity_id
_entity_poly.type
_entity_poly.pdbx_seq_one_letter_code
_entity_poly.pdbx_strand_id
1 'polypeptide(L)'
;TAPPIVALLETPTLSKQALSKLTKAEDSLRLLSNIWMFDTLSLENRKKACYQFIPKLLGALKTENSFYYPFDSLKPVAKIYAPDSSFRIFTWQLHYPKGSFRYYGFIQMRSSALKLFPLKDLRDTLPFHTQQILTPENWYGCVYYNIIKQTINRQNYYTLFGFEAADFASRRKIVEI
;
A
#
# COMPACT_ATOMS: atom_id res chain seq x y z
N THR A 1 31.11 -3.84 -36.01
CA THR A 1 30.30 -4.60 -35.04
C THR A 1 29.21 -3.69 -34.50
N ALA A 2 27.95 -3.97 -34.90
CA ALA A 2 26.80 -3.22 -34.41
C ALA A 2 26.63 -3.44 -32.88
N PRO A 3 26.24 -2.42 -32.10
CA PRO A 3 25.99 -2.59 -30.67
C PRO A 3 24.78 -3.54 -30.48
N PRO A 4 24.75 -4.30 -29.37
CA PRO A 4 23.65 -5.20 -29.11
C PRO A 4 22.35 -4.39 -28.97
N ILE A 5 21.32 -4.80 -29.69
CA ILE A 5 19.96 -4.29 -29.54
C ILE A 5 19.54 -4.66 -28.11
N VAL A 6 19.56 -3.68 -27.21
CA VAL A 6 18.90 -3.80 -25.91
C VAL A 6 17.41 -3.94 -26.22
N ALA A 7 16.90 -5.16 -26.14
CA ALA A 7 15.47 -5.39 -26.22
C ALA A 7 14.82 -4.51 -25.13
N LEU A 8 14.08 -3.49 -25.55
CA LEU A 8 13.19 -2.75 -24.69
C LEU A 8 12.21 -3.79 -24.14
N LEU A 9 12.39 -4.17 -22.89
CA LEU A 9 11.42 -5.03 -22.18
C LEU A 9 10.10 -4.27 -22.20
N GLU A 10 9.21 -4.65 -23.11
CA GLU A 10 7.86 -4.11 -23.19
C GLU A 10 7.22 -4.25 -21.80
N THR A 11 6.69 -3.16 -21.27
CA THR A 11 5.91 -3.22 -20.04
C THR A 11 4.75 -4.17 -20.27
N PRO A 12 4.58 -5.22 -19.44
CA PRO A 12 3.49 -6.16 -19.65
C PRO A 12 2.16 -5.40 -19.66
N THR A 13 1.40 -5.54 -20.73
CA THR A 13 0.09 -4.92 -20.88
C THR A 13 -0.98 -5.80 -20.22
N LEU A 14 -1.94 -5.16 -19.56
CA LEU A 14 -3.12 -5.85 -19.06
C LEU A 14 -3.96 -6.36 -20.26
N SER A 15 -4.34 -7.64 -20.24
CA SER A 15 -5.32 -8.14 -21.18
C SER A 15 -6.67 -7.44 -21.00
N LYS A 16 -7.49 -7.38 -22.06
CA LYS A 16 -8.85 -6.80 -21.98
C LYS A 16 -9.68 -7.45 -20.87
N GLN A 17 -9.53 -8.77 -20.68
CA GLN A 17 -10.22 -9.51 -19.63
C GLN A 17 -9.72 -9.12 -18.22
N ALA A 18 -8.41 -9.02 -18.03
CA ALA A 18 -7.81 -8.58 -16.77
C ALA A 18 -8.24 -7.15 -16.42
N LEU A 19 -8.20 -6.24 -17.41
CA LEU A 19 -8.65 -4.86 -17.24
C LEU A 19 -10.12 -4.80 -16.80
N SER A 20 -11.03 -5.49 -17.48
CA SER A 20 -12.44 -5.53 -17.14
C SER A 20 -12.68 -6.09 -15.73
N LYS A 21 -11.96 -7.14 -15.35
CA LYS A 21 -12.04 -7.74 -14.01
C LYS A 21 -11.57 -6.77 -12.93
N LEU A 22 -10.44 -6.10 -13.14
CA LEU A 22 -9.88 -5.13 -12.20
C LEU A 22 -10.75 -3.89 -12.04
N THR A 23 -11.31 -3.36 -13.13
CA THR A 23 -12.24 -2.21 -13.08
C THR A 23 -13.48 -2.54 -12.26
N LYS A 24 -14.12 -3.70 -12.50
CA LYS A 24 -15.29 -4.14 -11.70
C LYS A 24 -14.96 -4.34 -10.24
N ALA A 25 -13.77 -4.90 -9.95
CA ALA A 25 -13.31 -5.08 -8.58
C ALA A 25 -13.08 -3.71 -7.91
N GLU A 26 -12.47 -2.77 -8.61
CA GLU A 26 -12.21 -1.42 -8.11
C GLU A 26 -13.49 -0.67 -7.77
N ASP A 27 -14.56 -0.77 -8.57
CA ASP A 27 -15.87 -0.17 -8.25
C ASP A 27 -16.41 -0.67 -6.90
N SER A 28 -16.35 -1.98 -6.65
CA SER A 28 -16.78 -2.57 -5.38
C SER A 28 -15.87 -2.15 -4.22
N LEU A 29 -14.56 -2.07 -4.46
CA LEU A 29 -13.57 -1.63 -3.48
C LEU A 29 -13.74 -0.17 -3.12
N ARG A 30 -14.05 0.69 -4.09
CA ARG A 30 -14.32 2.11 -3.90
C ARG A 30 -15.50 2.33 -2.97
N LEU A 31 -16.60 1.60 -3.15
CA LEU A 31 -17.74 1.66 -2.25
C LEU A 31 -17.38 1.31 -0.82
N LEU A 32 -16.64 0.21 -0.61
CA LEU A 32 -16.19 -0.19 0.73
C LEU A 32 -15.22 0.83 1.33
N SER A 33 -14.27 1.35 0.55
CA SER A 33 -13.30 2.32 1.05
C SER A 33 -13.96 3.64 1.49
N ASN A 34 -14.99 4.08 0.80
CA ASN A 34 -15.75 5.25 1.19
C ASN A 34 -16.50 5.05 2.53
N ILE A 35 -16.96 3.84 2.85
CA ILE A 35 -17.67 3.57 4.11
C ILE A 35 -16.77 3.81 5.33
N TRP A 36 -15.53 3.32 5.35
CA TRP A 36 -14.70 3.54 6.53
C TRP A 36 -14.11 4.96 6.63
N MET A 37 -14.11 5.69 5.52
CA MET A 37 -13.57 7.06 5.47
C MET A 37 -14.46 8.05 6.22
N PHE A 38 -15.78 7.82 6.30
CA PHE A 38 -16.72 8.75 6.88
C PHE A 38 -17.02 8.45 8.36
N ASP A 39 -16.73 9.42 9.25
CA ASP A 39 -17.00 9.31 10.69
C ASP A 39 -18.48 9.32 11.07
N THR A 40 -19.38 9.62 10.12
CA THR A 40 -20.83 9.61 10.32
C THR A 40 -21.41 8.21 10.56
N LEU A 41 -20.67 7.17 10.21
CA LEU A 41 -21.08 5.78 10.41
C LEU A 41 -20.50 5.22 11.71
N SER A 42 -21.22 4.25 12.30
CA SER A 42 -20.72 3.56 13.49
C SER A 42 -19.36 2.91 13.23
N LEU A 43 -18.51 2.85 14.27
CA LEU A 43 -17.22 2.17 14.18
C LEU A 43 -17.37 0.73 13.68
N GLU A 44 -18.41 0.02 14.13
CA GLU A 44 -18.67 -1.36 13.74
C GLU A 44 -18.90 -1.49 12.22
N ASN A 45 -19.72 -0.61 11.63
CA ASN A 45 -19.94 -0.59 10.19
C ASN A 45 -18.65 -0.24 9.42
N ARG A 46 -17.86 0.71 9.91
CA ARG A 46 -16.58 1.08 9.30
C ARG A 46 -15.56 -0.07 9.38
N LYS A 47 -15.44 -0.74 10.53
CA LYS A 47 -14.61 -1.95 10.69
C LYS A 47 -15.03 -3.04 9.73
N LYS A 48 -16.33 -3.35 9.66
CA LYS A 48 -16.87 -4.36 8.76
C LYS A 48 -16.50 -4.07 7.30
N ALA A 49 -16.68 -2.82 6.86
CA ALA A 49 -16.31 -2.41 5.49
C ALA A 49 -14.80 -2.57 5.24
N CYS A 50 -13.95 -2.13 6.18
CA CYS A 50 -12.50 -2.27 6.07
C CYS A 50 -12.07 -3.75 6.01
N TYR A 51 -12.66 -4.61 6.84
CA TYR A 51 -12.34 -6.04 6.84
C TYR A 51 -12.87 -6.79 5.61
N GLN A 52 -13.98 -6.34 5.02
CA GLN A 52 -14.45 -6.86 3.74
C GLN A 52 -13.61 -6.39 2.54
N PHE A 53 -13.04 -5.20 2.63
CA PHE A 53 -12.19 -4.64 1.59
C PHE A 53 -10.91 -5.46 1.40
N ILE A 54 -10.26 -5.89 2.47
CA ILE A 54 -8.97 -6.61 2.42
C ILE A 54 -9.03 -7.85 1.52
N PRO A 55 -9.89 -8.84 1.76
CA PRO A 55 -9.94 -10.03 0.92
C PRO A 55 -10.38 -9.74 -0.52
N LYS A 56 -11.24 -8.72 -0.74
CA LYS A 56 -11.64 -8.30 -2.09
C LYS A 56 -10.45 -7.69 -2.86
N LEU A 57 -9.67 -6.82 -2.20
CA LEU A 57 -8.47 -6.26 -2.81
C LEU A 57 -7.45 -7.35 -3.12
N LEU A 58 -7.19 -8.27 -2.19
CA LEU A 58 -6.32 -9.43 -2.42
C LEU A 58 -6.81 -10.28 -3.60
N GLY A 59 -8.12 -10.50 -3.72
CA GLY A 59 -8.73 -11.20 -4.85
C GLY A 59 -8.50 -10.48 -6.19
N ALA A 60 -8.61 -9.16 -6.22
CA ALA A 60 -8.30 -8.35 -7.40
C ALA A 60 -6.82 -8.43 -7.77
N LEU A 61 -5.93 -8.34 -6.79
CA LEU A 61 -4.48 -8.38 -7.00
C LEU A 61 -3.96 -9.73 -7.49
N LYS A 62 -4.73 -10.83 -7.32
CA LYS A 62 -4.41 -12.13 -7.95
C LYS A 62 -4.62 -12.14 -9.46
N THR A 63 -5.22 -11.11 -10.04
CA THR A 63 -5.31 -10.97 -11.49
C THR A 63 -3.91 -10.78 -12.06
N GLU A 64 -3.60 -11.51 -13.11
CA GLU A 64 -2.31 -11.43 -13.78
C GLU A 64 -1.96 -9.99 -14.16
N ASN A 65 -0.72 -9.61 -13.95
CA ASN A 65 -0.21 -8.26 -14.20
C ASN A 65 -0.95 -7.13 -13.45
N SER A 66 -1.67 -7.45 -12.36
CA SER A 66 -2.37 -6.48 -11.53
C SER A 66 -1.48 -5.34 -11.01
N PHE A 67 -0.16 -5.55 -10.95
CA PHE A 67 0.82 -4.53 -10.59
C PHE A 67 0.72 -3.28 -11.46
N TYR A 68 0.34 -3.42 -12.73
CA TYR A 68 0.23 -2.33 -13.69
C TYR A 68 -1.14 -1.64 -13.69
N TYR A 69 -2.09 -2.11 -12.87
CA TYR A 69 -3.38 -1.46 -12.70
C TYR A 69 -3.32 -0.47 -11.52
N PRO A 70 -3.58 0.83 -11.74
CA PRO A 70 -3.27 1.87 -10.74
C PRO A 70 -4.26 1.94 -9.58
N PHE A 71 -5.50 1.46 -9.71
CA PHE A 71 -6.57 1.62 -8.72
C PHE A 71 -6.84 3.08 -8.35
N ASP A 72 -6.91 3.97 -9.34
CA ASP A 72 -6.98 5.43 -9.15
C ASP A 72 -8.23 5.91 -8.42
N SER A 73 -9.33 5.16 -8.47
CA SER A 73 -10.56 5.51 -7.79
C SER A 73 -10.56 5.22 -6.29
N LEU A 74 -9.58 4.43 -5.80
CA LEU A 74 -9.43 4.15 -4.36
C LEU A 74 -8.74 5.30 -3.64
N LYS A 75 -9.41 6.46 -3.53
CA LYS A 75 -8.85 7.68 -2.92
C LYS A 75 -8.43 7.52 -1.45
N PRO A 76 -9.16 6.77 -0.59
CA PRO A 76 -8.76 6.56 0.81
C PRO A 76 -7.51 5.69 1.01
N VAL A 77 -7.01 5.05 -0.05
CA VAL A 77 -5.84 4.16 -0.03
C VAL A 77 -4.67 4.85 -0.70
N ALA A 78 -3.60 5.08 0.02
CA ALA A 78 -2.34 5.55 -0.56
C ALA A 78 -1.70 4.41 -1.37
N LYS A 79 -1.26 4.73 -2.57
CA LYS A 79 -0.59 3.81 -3.50
C LYS A 79 0.66 4.51 -4.00
N ILE A 80 1.82 4.08 -3.54
CA ILE A 80 3.09 4.66 -3.95
C ILE A 80 3.97 3.60 -4.61
N TYR A 81 4.63 3.99 -5.69
CA TYR A 81 5.52 3.13 -6.45
C TYR A 81 6.98 3.44 -6.13
N ALA A 82 7.80 2.41 -6.01
CA ALA A 82 9.25 2.60 -6.00
C ALA A 82 9.70 3.32 -7.28
N PRO A 83 10.69 4.24 -7.21
CA PRO A 83 11.16 5.00 -8.38
C PRO A 83 11.61 4.13 -9.56
N ASP A 84 12.05 2.91 -9.31
CA ASP A 84 12.44 1.92 -10.32
C ASP A 84 11.31 0.94 -10.68
N SER A 85 10.12 1.17 -10.16
CA SER A 85 8.96 0.31 -10.37
C SER A 85 9.17 -1.15 -9.96
N SER A 86 10.10 -1.44 -9.03
CA SER A 86 10.36 -2.80 -8.54
C SER A 86 9.26 -3.31 -7.61
N PHE A 87 8.58 -2.42 -6.91
CA PHE A 87 7.44 -2.69 -6.05
C PHE A 87 6.52 -1.47 -5.93
N ARG A 88 5.35 -1.67 -5.32
CA ARG A 88 4.49 -0.59 -4.84
C ARG A 88 3.97 -0.91 -3.44
N ILE A 89 3.61 0.12 -2.70
CA ILE A 89 3.06 -0.01 -1.36
C ILE A 89 1.64 0.54 -1.34
N PHE A 90 0.73 -0.21 -0.74
CA PHE A 90 -0.61 0.22 -0.40
C PHE A 90 -0.67 0.46 1.09
N THR A 91 -1.14 1.63 1.53
CA THR A 91 -1.40 1.91 2.94
C THR A 91 -2.67 2.71 3.12
N TRP A 92 -3.39 2.44 4.20
CA TRP A 92 -4.58 3.19 4.60
C TRP A 92 -4.75 3.13 6.11
N GLN A 93 -5.64 3.96 6.61
CA GLN A 93 -5.95 4.03 8.04
C GLN A 93 -7.44 3.88 8.30
N LEU A 94 -7.79 3.34 9.45
CA LEU A 94 -9.13 3.31 10.00
C LEU A 94 -9.13 4.10 11.30
N HIS A 95 -10.00 5.10 11.37
CA HIS A 95 -10.18 5.92 12.55
C HIS A 95 -11.03 5.20 13.61
N TYR A 96 -10.54 5.21 14.84
CA TYR A 96 -11.21 4.69 16.03
C TYR A 96 -11.62 5.86 16.96
N PRO A 97 -12.54 5.63 17.92
CA PRO A 97 -12.89 6.64 18.92
C PRO A 97 -11.67 7.17 19.68
N LYS A 98 -11.82 8.36 20.26
CA LYS A 98 -10.75 9.06 21.02
C LYS A 98 -9.53 9.44 20.18
N GLY A 99 -9.71 9.57 18.85
CA GLY A 99 -8.64 10.00 17.95
C GLY A 99 -7.57 8.97 17.64
N SER A 100 -7.76 7.71 18.01
CA SER A 100 -6.81 6.66 17.67
C SER A 100 -7.03 6.14 16.23
N PHE A 101 -5.99 5.57 15.65
CA PHE A 101 -6.01 5.02 14.28
C PHE A 101 -5.39 3.62 14.26
N ARG A 102 -5.85 2.80 13.34
CA ARG A 102 -5.19 1.55 12.94
C ARG A 102 -4.78 1.66 11.49
N TYR A 103 -3.58 1.18 11.22
CA TYR A 103 -2.98 1.22 9.89
C TYR A 103 -3.00 -0.17 9.27
N TYR A 104 -3.20 -0.18 7.97
CA TYR A 104 -3.22 -1.38 7.16
C TYR A 104 -2.37 -1.13 5.93
N GLY A 105 -1.74 -2.17 5.43
CA GLY A 105 -0.99 -2.05 4.20
C GLY A 105 -0.34 -3.34 3.77
N PHE A 106 0.29 -3.29 2.60
CA PHE A 106 1.13 -4.34 2.07
C PHE A 106 2.06 -3.80 0.99
N ILE A 107 3.13 -4.52 0.76
CA ILE A 107 4.06 -4.30 -0.35
C ILE A 107 3.73 -5.32 -1.43
N GLN A 108 3.47 -4.85 -2.66
CA GLN A 108 3.32 -5.70 -3.84
C GLN A 108 4.56 -5.58 -4.72
N MET A 109 5.23 -6.70 -4.99
CA MET A 109 6.37 -6.73 -5.91
C MET A 109 5.89 -6.72 -7.36
N ARG A 110 6.70 -6.15 -8.26
CA ARG A 110 6.48 -6.26 -9.70
C ARG A 110 6.69 -7.70 -10.15
N SER A 111 5.60 -8.38 -10.46
CA SER A 111 5.60 -9.78 -10.90
C SER A 111 4.31 -10.07 -11.67
N SER A 112 4.34 -11.02 -12.60
CA SER A 112 3.15 -11.51 -13.30
C SER A 112 2.19 -12.21 -12.32
N ALA A 113 2.72 -13.02 -11.42
CA ALA A 113 1.98 -13.63 -10.32
C ALA A 113 2.05 -12.75 -9.08
N LEU A 114 1.05 -12.85 -8.19
CA LEU A 114 1.01 -12.07 -6.97
C LEU A 114 2.14 -12.45 -6.02
N LYS A 115 3.00 -11.48 -5.70
CA LYS A 115 3.99 -11.56 -4.63
C LYS A 115 3.77 -10.38 -3.70
N LEU A 116 3.36 -10.68 -2.46
CA LEU A 116 2.83 -9.70 -1.52
C LEU A 116 3.43 -9.90 -0.13
N PHE A 117 3.74 -8.80 0.56
CA PHE A 117 4.19 -8.76 1.95
C PHE A 117 3.21 -7.90 2.76
N PRO A 118 2.33 -8.51 3.59
CA PRO A 118 1.44 -7.75 4.46
C PRO A 118 2.23 -6.94 5.49
N LEU A 119 1.75 -5.72 5.80
CA LEU A 119 2.29 -4.87 6.83
C LEU A 119 1.41 -4.99 8.08
N LYS A 120 1.98 -5.45 9.19
CA LYS A 120 1.27 -5.66 10.45
C LYS A 120 1.55 -4.52 11.42
N ASP A 121 0.55 -3.68 11.65
CA ASP A 121 0.62 -2.57 12.61
C ASP A 121 0.78 -3.09 14.05
N LEU A 122 1.98 -2.95 14.61
CA LEU A 122 2.33 -3.29 16.00
C LEU A 122 2.77 -2.07 16.81
N ARG A 123 2.45 -0.84 16.38
CA ARG A 123 2.93 0.38 17.02
C ARG A 123 2.60 0.47 18.52
N ASP A 124 1.49 -0.12 18.99
CA ASP A 124 1.14 -0.12 20.42
C ASP A 124 2.13 -0.95 21.27
N THR A 125 2.91 -1.81 20.66
CA THR A 125 3.90 -2.67 21.33
C THR A 125 5.34 -2.26 21.01
N LEU A 126 5.54 -1.38 20.03
CA LEU A 126 6.87 -0.90 19.64
C LEU A 126 7.21 0.39 20.38
N PRO A 127 8.40 0.53 20.98
CA PRO A 127 8.85 1.78 21.55
C PRO A 127 8.98 2.86 20.46
N PHE A 128 8.51 4.07 20.74
CA PHE A 128 8.42 5.16 19.75
C PHE A 128 9.75 5.61 19.13
N HIS A 129 10.88 5.38 19.76
CA HIS A 129 12.20 5.86 19.30
C HIS A 129 13.15 4.71 19.05
N THR A 130 12.70 3.68 18.38
CA THR A 130 13.58 2.54 18.15
C THR A 130 14.46 2.75 16.93
N GLN A 131 15.74 2.54 17.11
CA GLN A 131 16.68 2.25 16.01
C GLN A 131 16.63 0.76 15.64
N GLN A 132 15.51 0.10 15.86
CA GLN A 132 15.32 -1.32 15.56
C GLN A 132 15.05 -1.51 14.08
N ILE A 133 15.60 -2.59 13.55
CA ILE A 133 15.22 -3.05 12.22
C ILE A 133 13.80 -3.64 12.31
N LEU A 134 12.87 -3.00 11.64
CA LEU A 134 11.50 -3.49 11.53
C LEU A 134 11.36 -4.37 10.30
N THR A 135 10.40 -5.28 10.34
CA THR A 135 10.00 -6.13 9.23
C THR A 135 8.53 -5.87 8.90
N PRO A 136 8.00 -6.35 7.76
CA PRO A 136 6.57 -6.23 7.48
C PRO A 136 5.67 -6.77 8.60
N GLU A 137 6.13 -7.79 9.35
CA GLU A 137 5.37 -8.40 10.45
C GLU A 137 5.38 -7.56 11.73
N ASN A 138 6.29 -6.61 11.88
CA ASN A 138 6.37 -5.72 13.03
C ASN A 138 6.50 -4.24 12.61
N TRP A 139 5.64 -3.84 11.70
CA TRP A 139 5.58 -2.50 11.16
C TRP A 139 5.02 -1.49 12.17
N TYR A 140 5.58 -0.26 12.16
CA TYR A 140 5.16 0.80 13.08
C TYR A 140 3.75 1.33 12.78
N GLY A 141 3.29 1.30 11.54
CA GLY A 141 1.97 1.78 11.11
C GLY A 141 1.95 3.26 10.75
N CYS A 142 1.82 3.54 9.45
CA CYS A 142 1.65 4.89 8.90
C CYS A 142 1.02 4.84 7.51
N VAL A 143 0.67 6.00 6.95
CA VAL A 143 0.33 6.12 5.53
C VAL A 143 1.53 6.68 4.80
N TYR A 144 2.13 5.89 3.91
CA TYR A 144 3.26 6.33 3.09
C TYR A 144 2.80 7.26 1.97
N TYR A 145 3.57 8.33 1.74
CA TYR A 145 3.27 9.32 0.71
C TYR A 145 4.42 9.60 -0.24
N ASN A 146 5.64 9.14 0.07
CA ASN A 146 6.80 9.30 -0.83
C ASN A 146 7.83 8.19 -0.63
N ILE A 147 8.58 7.89 -1.70
CA ILE A 147 9.72 6.94 -1.71
C ILE A 147 10.88 7.61 -2.45
N ILE A 148 12.06 7.55 -1.86
CA ILE A 148 13.32 7.92 -2.52
C ILE A 148 14.20 6.68 -2.64
N LYS A 149 14.74 6.43 -3.82
CA LYS A 149 15.71 5.35 -4.06
C LYS A 149 17.12 5.90 -4.05
N GLN A 150 18.02 5.20 -3.36
CA GLN A 150 19.46 5.42 -3.39
C GLN A 150 20.18 4.11 -3.69
N THR A 151 21.30 4.18 -4.42
CA THR A 151 22.15 3.00 -4.65
C THR A 151 23.51 3.25 -4.01
N ILE A 152 23.86 2.43 -3.02
CA ILE A 152 25.11 2.50 -2.29
C ILE A 152 25.81 1.14 -2.42
N ASN A 153 27.06 1.14 -2.88
CA ASN A 153 27.83 -0.09 -3.08
C ASN A 153 27.10 -1.16 -3.91
N ARG A 154 26.40 -0.75 -4.98
CA ARG A 154 25.57 -1.61 -5.86
C ARG A 154 24.32 -2.22 -5.19
N GLN A 155 24.01 -1.81 -3.96
CA GLN A 155 22.78 -2.20 -3.26
C GLN A 155 21.77 -1.06 -3.29
N ASN A 156 20.52 -1.37 -3.59
CA ASN A 156 19.45 -0.40 -3.59
C ASN A 156 18.83 -0.29 -2.20
N TYR A 157 18.67 0.96 -1.75
CA TYR A 157 17.96 1.33 -0.54
C TYR A 157 16.77 2.23 -0.91
N TYR A 158 15.70 2.11 -0.14
CA TYR A 158 14.48 2.89 -0.35
C TYR A 158 14.10 3.60 0.94
N THR A 159 14.21 4.93 0.93
CA THR A 159 13.75 5.74 2.06
C THR A 159 12.26 6.03 1.88
N LEU A 160 11.45 5.58 2.82
CA LEU A 160 10.01 5.75 2.84
C LEU A 160 9.64 6.92 3.74
N PHE A 161 8.73 7.77 3.27
CA PHE A 161 8.18 8.87 4.05
C PHE A 161 6.71 8.59 4.34
N GLY A 162 6.39 8.48 5.62
CA GLY A 162 5.06 8.20 6.11
C GLY A 162 4.48 9.32 6.96
N PHE A 163 3.17 9.24 7.13
CA PHE A 163 2.40 10.11 7.99
C PHE A 163 1.60 9.26 8.98
N GLU A 164 1.71 9.59 10.26
CA GLU A 164 0.92 9.01 11.34
C GLU A 164 0.09 10.11 12.01
N ALA A 165 -1.22 9.90 12.10
CA ALA A 165 -2.07 10.63 13.02
C ALA A 165 -1.99 9.91 14.37
N ALA A 166 -1.21 10.44 15.32
CA ALA A 166 -1.05 9.83 16.63
C ALA A 166 -2.31 10.01 17.49
N ASP A 167 -2.95 11.17 17.37
CA ASP A 167 -4.24 11.53 17.96
C ASP A 167 -4.84 12.74 17.20
N PHE A 168 -5.93 13.34 17.69
CA PHE A 168 -6.53 14.53 17.06
C PHE A 168 -5.61 15.76 17.02
N ALA A 169 -4.67 15.87 17.97
CA ALA A 169 -3.79 17.03 18.13
C ALA A 169 -2.36 16.75 17.60
N SER A 170 -1.95 15.49 17.56
CA SER A 170 -0.57 15.09 17.27
C SER A 170 -0.47 14.41 15.92
N ARG A 171 0.42 14.92 15.08
CA ARG A 171 0.75 14.34 13.77
C ARG A 171 2.25 14.11 13.70
N ARG A 172 2.66 12.96 13.21
CA ARG A 172 4.08 12.60 13.10
C ARG A 172 4.44 12.28 11.66
N LYS A 173 5.67 12.64 11.31
CA LYS A 173 6.31 12.17 10.08
C LYS A 173 7.20 10.99 10.42
N ILE A 174 7.05 9.91 9.68
CA ILE A 174 7.83 8.69 9.82
C ILE A 174 8.78 8.60 8.64
N VAL A 175 10.03 8.25 8.92
CA VAL A 175 11.05 7.98 7.89
C VAL A 175 11.62 6.60 8.18
N GLU A 176 11.56 5.72 7.19
CA GLU A 176 12.06 4.34 7.25
C GLU A 176 12.99 4.06 6.06
N ILE A 177 14.00 3.20 6.24
CA ILE A 177 14.96 2.82 5.20
C ILE A 177 15.02 1.30 5.10
#